data_d855e30a00cd232764b657257025572c
#
_entry.id   d855e30a00cd232764b657257025572c
#
_cell.length_a   1.000
_cell.length_b   1.000
_cell.length_c   1.000
_cell.angle_alpha   90.00
_cell.angle_beta   90.00
_cell.angle_gamma   90.00
#
_symmetry.space_group_name_H-M   'P 1'
#
loop_
_entity.id
_entity.type
_entity.pdbx_description
1 polymer ?
#
loop_
_entity_poly.entity_id
_entity_poly.type
_entity_poly.pdbx_seq_one_letter_code
_entity_poly.pdbx_strand_id
1 'polypeptide(L)'
;MASNHNFSHSTIHDINKWVRSFDFSTKTNFIAFKLEGIKALGNVKIKWDFLRAVVKFWDPEDHVFWFNTTKLYPTIEEFSAILGYDPGKKSIAVSCDPKHKESLFDALGLPTSITDSMIEGHMVNLHAIISRLIDKRTYGVTDNMQKNFGLALCFVGELLLCSRRHNFMDARAISVVSQIKDGDNPVSLILAKTLLGLDAIFHGGETQNFLGSSLTLQIWLMERLDMIAKTTTGNYGPSNFLSRSVIKTKCKTESDWVKFLDQKSSTSIQWDCY
;
A
#
# COMPACT_ATOMS: atom_id res chain seq x y z
N MET A 1 -11.98 27.16 5.78
CA MET A 1 -12.64 26.05 6.48
C MET A 1 -11.69 24.86 6.39
N ALA A 2 -11.23 24.30 7.51
CA ALA A 2 -10.28 23.17 7.48
C ALA A 2 -11.09 21.91 7.14
N SER A 3 -10.89 21.39 5.94
CA SER A 3 -11.48 20.11 5.54
C SER A 3 -10.80 18.98 6.33
N ASN A 4 -11.57 18.27 7.13
CA ASN A 4 -11.13 17.04 7.79
C ASN A 4 -11.01 15.93 6.73
N HIS A 5 -9.86 15.83 6.09
CA HIS A 5 -9.57 14.69 5.20
C HIS A 5 -9.42 13.43 6.05
N ASN A 6 -10.38 12.53 5.96
CA ASN A 6 -10.35 11.26 6.68
C ASN A 6 -9.40 10.25 6.02
N PHE A 7 -8.17 10.21 6.52
CA PHE A 7 -7.30 9.06 6.30
C PHE A 7 -7.63 7.99 7.36
N SER A 8 -7.91 6.76 6.92
CA SER A 8 -8.26 5.65 7.81
C SER A 8 -7.08 5.22 8.69
N HIS A 9 -7.29 5.17 10.00
CA HIS A 9 -6.24 4.86 10.99
C HIS A 9 -5.98 3.37 11.23
N SER A 10 -6.83 2.47 10.73
CA SER A 10 -6.88 1.08 11.23
C SER A 10 -6.03 0.08 10.47
N THR A 11 -5.65 0.37 9.25
CA THR A 11 -5.12 -0.58 8.27
C THR A 11 -3.88 -1.36 8.74
N ILE A 12 -2.88 -0.70 9.29
CA ILE A 12 -1.60 -1.34 9.66
C ILE A 12 -1.73 -2.22 10.91
N HIS A 13 -2.58 -1.84 11.86
CA HIS A 13 -2.78 -2.62 13.08
C HIS A 13 -3.37 -4.00 12.76
N ASP A 14 -4.34 -4.07 11.87
CA ASP A 14 -5.00 -5.31 11.48
C ASP A 14 -4.05 -6.24 10.71
N ILE A 15 -3.25 -5.72 9.80
CA ILE A 15 -2.23 -6.50 9.08
C ILE A 15 -1.23 -7.14 10.05
N ASN A 16 -0.71 -6.40 11.01
CA ASN A 16 0.21 -6.95 12.00
C ASN A 16 -0.43 -8.04 12.86
N LYS A 17 -1.70 -7.88 13.21
CA LYS A 17 -2.50 -8.90 13.90
C LYS A 17 -2.66 -10.15 13.03
N TRP A 18 -2.98 -9.97 11.75
CA TRP A 18 -3.12 -11.07 10.80
C TRP A 18 -1.82 -11.85 10.63
N VAL A 19 -0.69 -11.17 10.39
CA VAL A 19 0.63 -11.82 10.29
C VAL A 19 0.98 -12.64 11.53
N ARG A 20 0.64 -12.15 12.72
CA ARG A 20 0.90 -12.88 13.98
C ARG A 20 0.02 -14.11 14.12
N SER A 21 -1.17 -14.13 13.52
CA SER A 21 -2.12 -15.24 13.60
C SER A 21 -1.72 -16.46 12.76
N PHE A 22 -0.82 -16.27 11.77
CA PHE A 22 -0.34 -17.35 10.92
C PHE A 22 0.89 -18.04 11.52
N ASP A 23 1.02 -19.34 11.25
CA ASP A 23 2.16 -20.14 11.68
C ASP A 23 3.46 -19.76 10.93
N PHE A 24 4.57 -20.31 11.40
CA PHE A 24 5.89 -20.01 10.81
C PHE A 24 6.00 -20.49 9.36
N SER A 25 5.42 -21.64 9.00
CA SER A 25 5.48 -22.19 7.64
C SER A 25 4.76 -21.28 6.63
N THR A 26 3.60 -20.75 7.01
CA THR A 26 2.86 -19.77 6.22
C THR A 26 3.67 -18.47 6.03
N LYS A 27 4.39 -18.04 7.07
CA LYS A 27 5.22 -16.83 7.00
C LYS A 27 6.43 -16.98 6.08
N THR A 28 7.01 -18.17 6.00
CA THR A 28 8.20 -18.43 5.16
C THR A 28 7.84 -18.43 3.67
N ASN A 29 6.63 -18.83 3.33
CA ASN A 29 6.16 -18.91 1.93
C ASN A 29 5.76 -17.56 1.32
N PHE A 30 5.85 -16.44 2.06
CA PHE A 30 5.71 -15.08 1.50
C PHE A 30 6.69 -14.81 0.35
N ILE A 31 7.83 -15.50 0.36
CA ILE A 31 8.85 -15.49 -0.71
C ILE A 31 8.20 -15.83 -2.07
N ALA A 32 7.31 -16.81 -2.11
CA ALA A 32 6.63 -17.23 -3.34
C ALA A 32 5.76 -16.13 -3.97
N PHE A 33 5.32 -15.14 -3.18
CA PHE A 33 4.52 -14.00 -3.63
C PHE A 33 5.34 -12.70 -3.73
N LYS A 34 6.67 -12.76 -3.56
CA LYS A 34 7.56 -11.57 -3.61
C LYS A 34 7.08 -10.40 -2.74
N LEU A 35 6.45 -10.71 -1.61
CA LEU A 35 5.85 -9.73 -0.70
C LEU A 35 6.70 -9.45 0.56
N GLU A 36 7.94 -9.95 0.62
CA GLU A 36 8.82 -9.75 1.79
C GLU A 36 9.15 -8.29 2.00
N GLY A 37 9.38 -7.58 0.91
CA GLY A 37 9.60 -6.15 0.96
C GLY A 37 8.38 -5.41 1.52
N ILE A 38 7.20 -5.76 1.06
CA ILE A 38 5.94 -5.17 1.49
C ILE A 38 5.64 -5.52 2.96
N LYS A 39 5.94 -6.75 3.40
CA LYS A 39 5.82 -7.14 4.81
C LYS A 39 6.68 -6.26 5.73
N ALA A 40 7.88 -5.91 5.31
CA ALA A 40 8.74 -5.00 6.06
C ALA A 40 8.08 -3.62 6.23
N LEU A 41 7.41 -3.12 5.19
CA LEU A 41 6.68 -1.86 5.23
C LEU A 41 5.50 -1.86 6.21
N GLY A 42 4.87 -3.01 6.46
CA GLY A 42 3.77 -3.15 7.43
C GLY A 42 4.12 -2.77 8.86
N ASN A 43 5.40 -2.62 9.20
CA ASN A 43 5.86 -2.11 10.50
C ASN A 43 6.07 -0.59 10.53
N VAL A 44 5.98 0.09 9.39
CA VAL A 44 6.13 1.55 9.30
C VAL A 44 4.82 2.22 9.69
N LYS A 45 4.90 3.15 10.65
CA LYS A 45 3.71 3.91 11.07
C LYS A 45 3.39 4.98 10.04
N ILE A 46 2.14 5.01 9.59
CA ILE A 46 1.65 6.10 8.75
C ILE A 46 1.49 7.36 9.60
N LYS A 47 2.01 8.46 9.10
CA LYS A 47 1.89 9.78 9.70
C LYS A 47 0.79 10.56 9.00
N TRP A 48 -0.42 10.37 9.46
CA TRP A 48 -1.62 10.95 8.84
C TRP A 48 -1.57 12.48 8.75
N ASP A 49 -1.07 13.15 9.80
CA ASP A 49 -0.93 14.61 9.79
C ASP A 49 0.05 15.09 8.71
N PHE A 50 1.11 14.32 8.44
CA PHE A 50 2.02 14.57 7.34
C PHE A 50 1.34 14.40 5.98
N LEU A 51 0.63 13.29 5.77
CA LEU A 51 -0.06 13.04 4.50
C LEU A 51 -1.17 14.07 4.23
N ARG A 52 -1.93 14.48 5.25
CA ARG A 52 -2.91 15.58 5.13
C ARG A 52 -2.25 16.90 4.74
N ALA A 53 -1.12 17.21 5.33
CA ALA A 53 -0.37 18.41 4.97
C ALA A 53 0.15 18.36 3.53
N VAL A 54 0.69 17.21 3.11
CA VAL A 54 1.27 17.02 1.77
C VAL A 54 0.24 17.19 0.66
N VAL A 55 -0.99 16.71 0.84
CA VAL A 55 -2.05 16.84 -0.18
C VAL A 55 -2.34 18.31 -0.54
N LYS A 56 -2.08 19.25 0.37
CA LYS A 56 -2.23 20.70 0.09
C LYS A 56 -1.25 21.23 -0.94
N PHE A 57 -0.19 20.50 -1.21
CA PHE A 57 0.83 20.81 -2.22
C PHE A 57 0.65 20.01 -3.51
N TRP A 58 -0.40 19.20 -3.60
CA TRP A 58 -0.71 18.43 -4.79
C TRP A 58 -1.35 19.27 -5.87
N ASP A 59 -0.84 19.18 -7.08
CA ASP A 59 -1.40 19.76 -8.29
C ASP A 59 -1.99 18.63 -9.15
N PRO A 60 -3.33 18.53 -9.26
CA PRO A 60 -3.97 17.44 -9.99
C PRO A 60 -3.93 17.63 -11.52
N GLU A 61 -3.63 18.83 -12.03
CA GLU A 61 -3.54 19.08 -13.46
C GLU A 61 -2.23 18.53 -14.02
N ASP A 62 -1.13 18.80 -13.31
CA ASP A 62 0.20 18.32 -13.69
C ASP A 62 0.59 16.98 -13.04
N HIS A 63 -0.21 16.49 -12.08
CA HIS A 63 0.10 15.31 -11.24
C HIS A 63 1.46 15.41 -10.51
N VAL A 64 1.73 16.57 -9.89
CA VAL A 64 2.97 16.86 -9.17
C VAL A 64 2.70 17.44 -7.79
N PHE A 65 3.68 17.29 -6.90
CA PHE A 65 3.72 18.10 -5.67
C PHE A 65 4.51 19.36 -5.93
N TRP A 66 3.93 20.50 -5.61
CA TRP A 66 4.55 21.81 -5.78
C TRP A 66 5.03 22.35 -4.44
N PHE A 67 6.32 22.23 -4.17
CA PHE A 67 6.96 22.81 -3.01
C PHE A 67 7.69 24.10 -3.40
N ASN A 68 7.08 25.24 -3.09
CA ASN A 68 7.59 26.57 -3.45
C ASN A 68 7.82 26.68 -4.99
N THR A 69 9.07 26.61 -5.44
CA THR A 69 9.44 26.71 -6.87
C THR A 69 9.77 25.33 -7.49
N THR A 70 9.60 24.24 -6.74
CA THR A 70 10.07 22.93 -7.16
C THR A 70 8.91 21.95 -7.30
N LYS A 71 8.83 21.30 -8.47
CA LYS A 71 7.89 20.23 -8.75
C LYS A 71 8.52 18.87 -8.46
N LEU A 72 7.81 18.03 -7.74
CA LEU A 72 8.16 16.63 -7.47
C LEU A 72 7.04 15.71 -7.93
N TYR A 73 7.39 14.66 -8.62
CA TYR A 73 6.47 13.60 -9.02
C TYR A 73 7.12 12.24 -8.80
N PRO A 74 6.36 11.23 -8.32
CA PRO A 74 6.88 9.89 -8.15
C PRO A 74 7.01 9.18 -9.50
N THR A 75 8.06 8.40 -9.66
CA THR A 75 8.29 7.57 -10.86
C THR A 75 8.06 6.09 -10.55
N ILE A 76 7.93 5.28 -11.62
CA ILE A 76 7.82 3.82 -11.49
C ILE A 76 9.09 3.24 -10.88
N GLU A 77 10.26 3.77 -11.25
CA GLU A 77 11.56 3.33 -10.75
C GLU A 77 11.69 3.55 -9.26
N GLU A 78 11.28 4.72 -8.76
CA GLU A 78 11.33 5.07 -7.35
C GLU A 78 10.38 4.21 -6.51
N PHE A 79 9.15 4.04 -6.96
CA PHE A 79 8.19 3.16 -6.30
C PHE A 79 8.65 1.70 -6.36
N SER A 80 9.27 1.27 -7.47
CA SER A 80 9.85 -0.06 -7.59
C SER A 80 10.98 -0.29 -6.58
N ALA A 81 11.86 0.68 -6.41
CA ALA A 81 12.94 0.61 -5.43
C ALA A 81 12.41 0.51 -3.99
N ILE A 82 11.39 1.31 -3.65
CA ILE A 82 10.76 1.28 -2.31
C ILE A 82 10.09 -0.07 -2.06
N LEU A 83 9.37 -0.60 -3.04
CA LEU A 83 8.60 -1.84 -2.91
C LEU A 83 9.44 -3.11 -3.15
N GLY A 84 10.66 -2.98 -3.66
CA GLY A 84 11.56 -4.09 -3.95
C GLY A 84 11.20 -4.86 -5.21
N TYR A 85 10.61 -4.19 -6.21
CA TYR A 85 10.32 -4.76 -7.53
C TYR A 85 11.33 -4.30 -8.58
N ASP A 86 11.57 -5.17 -9.57
CA ASP A 86 12.37 -4.83 -10.74
C ASP A 86 11.51 -4.04 -11.75
N PRO A 87 11.84 -2.77 -12.06
CA PRO A 87 11.07 -1.97 -13.01
C PRO A 87 11.11 -2.50 -14.44
N GLY A 88 12.08 -3.35 -14.79
CA GLY A 88 12.18 -4.00 -16.11
C GLY A 88 11.23 -5.20 -16.29
N LYS A 89 10.53 -5.63 -15.24
CA LYS A 89 9.55 -6.72 -15.35
C LYS A 89 8.25 -6.23 -15.97
N LYS A 90 7.53 -7.17 -16.61
CA LYS A 90 6.23 -6.91 -17.21
C LYS A 90 5.26 -6.32 -16.17
N SER A 91 4.62 -5.22 -16.53
CA SER A 91 3.58 -4.61 -15.69
C SER A 91 2.31 -5.45 -15.64
N ILE A 92 1.67 -5.46 -14.49
CA ILE A 92 0.39 -6.11 -14.29
C ILE A 92 -0.69 -5.46 -15.16
N ALA A 93 -1.48 -6.30 -15.81
CA ALA A 93 -2.69 -5.89 -16.52
C ALA A 93 -3.92 -6.23 -15.67
N VAL A 94 -4.70 -5.21 -15.32
CA VAL A 94 -5.97 -5.42 -14.60
C VAL A 94 -7.02 -5.88 -15.62
N SER A 95 -7.49 -7.11 -15.46
CA SER A 95 -8.60 -7.66 -16.25
C SER A 95 -9.93 -7.44 -15.53
N CYS A 96 -10.95 -7.05 -16.28
CA CYS A 96 -12.34 -7.07 -15.83
C CYS A 96 -12.97 -8.45 -16.06
N ASP A 97 -12.33 -9.50 -15.57
CA ASP A 97 -12.87 -10.85 -15.69
C ASP A 97 -14.19 -10.96 -14.88
N PRO A 98 -15.32 -11.29 -15.51
CA PRO A 98 -16.57 -11.51 -14.80
C PRO A 98 -16.52 -12.71 -13.84
N LYS A 99 -15.53 -13.59 -14.01
CA LYS A 99 -15.33 -14.81 -13.19
C LYS A 99 -14.44 -14.60 -11.96
N HIS A 100 -14.29 -13.35 -11.50
CA HIS A 100 -13.46 -13.07 -10.31
C HIS A 100 -13.89 -13.83 -9.06
N LYS A 101 -15.16 -14.23 -8.94
CA LYS A 101 -15.65 -15.05 -7.83
C LYS A 101 -15.08 -16.45 -7.88
N GLU A 102 -15.21 -17.11 -9.02
CA GLU A 102 -14.68 -18.45 -9.26
C GLU A 102 -13.16 -18.47 -9.05
N SER A 103 -12.46 -17.47 -9.55
CA SER A 103 -11.01 -17.32 -9.35
C SER A 103 -10.64 -17.18 -7.87
N LEU A 104 -11.47 -16.53 -7.05
CA LEU A 104 -11.26 -16.45 -5.60
C LEU A 104 -11.45 -17.80 -4.93
N PHE A 105 -12.48 -18.56 -5.35
CA PHE A 105 -12.76 -19.90 -4.81
C PHE A 105 -11.60 -20.84 -5.03
N ASP A 106 -11.15 -20.91 -6.28
CA ASP A 106 -10.04 -21.77 -6.67
C ASP A 106 -8.76 -21.40 -5.93
N ALA A 107 -8.46 -20.11 -5.86
CA ALA A 107 -7.26 -19.62 -5.21
C ALA A 107 -7.22 -19.83 -3.68
N LEU A 108 -8.38 -19.78 -3.02
CA LEU A 108 -8.50 -20.00 -1.58
C LEU A 108 -8.83 -21.45 -1.21
N GLY A 109 -9.22 -22.27 -2.18
CA GLY A 109 -9.66 -23.64 -1.93
C GLY A 109 -10.89 -23.72 -1.03
N LEU A 110 -11.75 -22.72 -1.06
CA LEU A 110 -12.95 -22.63 -0.23
C LEU A 110 -14.20 -22.95 -1.07
N PRO A 111 -15.22 -23.60 -0.47
CA PRO A 111 -16.50 -23.81 -1.16
C PRO A 111 -17.18 -22.50 -1.56
N THR A 112 -17.89 -22.52 -2.69
CA THR A 112 -18.60 -21.36 -3.27
C THR A 112 -19.53 -20.69 -2.27
N SER A 113 -20.27 -21.48 -1.48
CA SER A 113 -21.22 -20.98 -0.47
C SER A 113 -20.54 -20.13 0.62
N ILE A 114 -19.27 -20.40 0.90
CA ILE A 114 -18.50 -19.64 1.91
C ILE A 114 -17.97 -18.37 1.28
N THR A 115 -17.40 -18.44 0.09
CA THR A 115 -16.82 -17.29 -0.59
C THR A 115 -17.88 -16.28 -1.04
N ASP A 116 -19.10 -16.73 -1.37
CA ASP A 116 -20.22 -15.82 -1.63
C ASP A 116 -20.52 -14.92 -0.42
N SER A 117 -20.36 -15.44 0.80
CA SER A 117 -20.52 -14.63 2.02
C SER A 117 -19.41 -13.59 2.24
N MET A 118 -18.29 -13.73 1.54
CA MET A 118 -17.15 -12.82 1.61
C MET A 118 -17.19 -11.70 0.56
N ILE A 119 -18.13 -11.77 -0.38
CA ILE A 119 -18.22 -10.87 -1.52
C ILE A 119 -19.51 -10.06 -1.42
N GLU A 120 -19.36 -8.74 -1.47
CA GLU A 120 -20.46 -7.78 -1.52
C GLU A 120 -20.38 -7.03 -2.85
N GLY A 121 -21.20 -7.42 -3.82
CA GLY A 121 -21.12 -6.88 -5.18
C GLY A 121 -19.79 -7.26 -5.85
N HIS A 122 -18.94 -6.25 -6.09
CA HIS A 122 -17.58 -6.43 -6.61
C HIS A 122 -16.49 -6.25 -5.55
N MET A 123 -16.89 -6.11 -4.29
CA MET A 123 -15.96 -5.92 -3.18
C MET A 123 -15.79 -7.19 -2.36
N VAL A 124 -14.55 -7.50 -2.02
CA VAL A 124 -14.17 -8.66 -1.20
C VAL A 124 -13.84 -8.23 0.21
N ASN A 125 -14.43 -8.88 1.20
CA ASN A 125 -14.18 -8.64 2.61
C ASN A 125 -12.92 -9.36 3.08
N LEU A 126 -11.83 -8.62 3.26
CA LEU A 126 -10.52 -9.16 3.67
C LEU A 126 -10.53 -9.75 5.08
N HIS A 127 -11.31 -9.14 5.99
CA HIS A 127 -11.44 -9.66 7.35
C HIS A 127 -12.14 -11.03 7.37
N ALA A 128 -13.15 -11.22 6.52
CA ALA A 128 -13.81 -12.50 6.38
C ALA A 128 -12.87 -13.59 5.83
N ILE A 129 -12.04 -13.26 4.83
CA ILE A 129 -10.99 -14.16 4.31
C ILE A 129 -10.05 -14.59 5.44
N ILE A 130 -9.46 -13.63 6.15
CA ILE A 130 -8.49 -13.92 7.21
C ILE A 130 -9.12 -14.77 8.33
N SER A 131 -10.32 -14.41 8.77
CA SER A 131 -11.03 -15.14 9.82
C SER A 131 -11.22 -16.62 9.45
N ARG A 132 -11.50 -16.91 8.18
CA ARG A 132 -11.63 -18.28 7.68
C ARG A 132 -10.30 -19.01 7.58
N LEU A 133 -9.26 -18.34 7.12
CA LEU A 133 -7.94 -18.96 6.98
C LEU A 133 -7.30 -19.29 8.33
N ILE A 134 -7.66 -18.55 9.38
CA ILE A 134 -7.17 -18.78 10.75
C ILE A 134 -8.00 -19.82 11.48
N ASP A 135 -9.28 -19.97 11.16
CA ASP A 135 -10.18 -20.90 11.85
C ASP A 135 -9.90 -22.35 11.43
N LYS A 136 -9.13 -23.03 12.26
CA LYS A 136 -8.77 -24.45 12.08
C LYS A 136 -9.95 -25.41 12.18
N ARG A 137 -11.11 -24.98 12.66
CA ARG A 137 -12.25 -25.87 13.00
C ARG A 137 -13.22 -26.07 11.86
N THR A 138 -13.33 -25.13 10.96
CA THR A 138 -14.47 -25.09 10.05
C THR A 138 -14.19 -25.69 8.67
N TYR A 139 -13.00 -25.56 8.13
CA TYR A 139 -12.59 -26.16 6.86
C TYR A 139 -11.07 -26.23 6.84
N GLY A 140 -10.54 -27.42 6.89
CA GLY A 140 -9.11 -27.66 6.84
C GLY A 140 -8.48 -27.20 5.53
N VAL A 141 -8.36 -25.89 5.33
CA VAL A 141 -7.42 -25.35 4.35
C VAL A 141 -6.04 -25.75 4.84
N THR A 142 -5.68 -26.98 4.49
CA THR A 142 -4.41 -27.60 4.87
C THR A 142 -3.29 -27.15 3.95
N ASP A 143 -3.65 -26.61 2.76
CA ASP A 143 -2.69 -26.14 1.79
C ASP A 143 -2.13 -24.78 2.18
N ASN A 144 -0.82 -24.76 2.49
CA ASN A 144 -0.09 -23.54 2.78
C ASN A 144 -0.12 -22.52 1.63
N MET A 145 -0.26 -22.97 0.38
CA MET A 145 -0.34 -22.10 -0.79
C MET A 145 -1.62 -21.25 -0.77
N GLN A 146 -2.75 -21.86 -0.44
CA GLN A 146 -4.05 -21.16 -0.34
C GLN A 146 -4.06 -20.13 0.79
N LYS A 147 -3.48 -20.49 1.97
CA LYS A 147 -3.31 -19.55 3.08
C LYS A 147 -2.42 -18.37 2.69
N ASN A 148 -1.33 -18.65 1.99
CA ASN A 148 -0.41 -17.61 1.53
C ASN A 148 -1.07 -16.70 0.50
N PHE A 149 -1.88 -17.24 -0.40
CA PHE A 149 -2.62 -16.44 -1.36
C PHE A 149 -3.61 -15.50 -0.66
N GLY A 150 -4.39 -16.00 0.28
CA GLY A 150 -5.32 -15.18 1.05
C GLY A 150 -4.63 -14.09 1.86
N LEU A 151 -3.48 -14.40 2.46
CA LEU A 151 -2.69 -13.41 3.18
C LEU A 151 -2.08 -12.38 2.21
N ALA A 152 -1.56 -12.82 1.05
CA ALA A 152 -1.07 -11.93 -0.01
C ALA A 152 -2.16 -10.99 -0.50
N LEU A 153 -3.37 -11.51 -0.70
CA LEU A 153 -4.55 -10.73 -1.09
C LEU A 153 -4.85 -9.61 -0.08
N CYS A 154 -4.78 -9.94 1.22
CA CYS A 154 -4.99 -8.94 2.27
C CYS A 154 -3.91 -7.88 2.30
N PHE A 155 -2.63 -8.24 2.10
CA PHE A 155 -1.53 -7.29 2.01
C PHE A 155 -1.66 -6.35 0.80
N VAL A 156 -1.94 -6.91 -0.36
CA VAL A 156 -2.12 -6.13 -1.58
C VAL A 156 -3.34 -5.21 -1.44
N GLY A 157 -4.45 -5.71 -0.91
CA GLY A 157 -5.67 -4.93 -0.72
C GLY A 157 -5.53 -3.78 0.28
N GLU A 158 -4.85 -4.03 1.39
CA GLU A 158 -4.77 -3.04 2.48
C GLU A 158 -3.57 -2.08 2.38
N LEU A 159 -2.44 -2.49 1.82
CA LEU A 159 -1.25 -1.65 1.77
C LEU A 159 -0.99 -1.02 0.41
N LEU A 160 -1.33 -1.71 -0.65
CA LEU A 160 -0.95 -1.30 -2.01
C LEU A 160 -2.12 -0.76 -2.82
N LEU A 161 -3.27 -1.42 -2.71
CA LEU A 161 -4.46 -1.11 -3.49
C LEU A 161 -5.64 -0.73 -2.60
N CYS A 162 -5.38 0.06 -1.55
CA CYS A 162 -6.39 0.45 -0.57
C CYS A 162 -7.69 0.92 -1.26
N SER A 163 -8.81 0.45 -0.75
CA SER A 163 -10.13 0.88 -1.21
C SER A 163 -10.72 1.96 -0.30
N ARG A 164 -11.80 2.59 -0.74
CA ARG A 164 -12.54 3.57 0.08
C ARG A 164 -13.18 2.95 1.32
N ARG A 165 -13.42 1.65 1.30
CA ARG A 165 -14.03 0.90 2.40
C ARG A 165 -12.97 0.07 3.09
N HIS A 166 -12.75 0.35 4.37
CA HIS A 166 -11.77 -0.38 5.19
C HIS A 166 -12.08 -1.87 5.24
N ASN A 167 -11.05 -2.71 5.21
CA ASN A 167 -11.13 -4.18 5.14
C ASN A 167 -11.83 -4.74 3.89
N PHE A 168 -12.01 -3.92 2.87
CA PHE A 168 -12.53 -4.36 1.58
C PHE A 168 -11.55 -4.03 0.46
N MET A 169 -11.52 -4.88 -0.55
CA MET A 169 -10.79 -4.62 -1.78
C MET A 169 -11.67 -4.92 -2.99
N ASP A 170 -11.33 -4.34 -4.12
CA ASP A 170 -11.95 -4.69 -5.39
C ASP A 170 -11.56 -6.12 -5.80
N ALA A 171 -12.52 -6.94 -6.20
CA ALA A 171 -12.31 -8.33 -6.58
C ALA A 171 -11.29 -8.50 -7.73
N ARG A 172 -11.09 -7.46 -8.55
CA ARG A 172 -10.05 -7.45 -9.58
C ARG A 172 -8.63 -7.60 -9.03
N ALA A 173 -8.41 -7.26 -7.75
CA ALA A 173 -7.12 -7.45 -7.09
C ALA A 173 -6.73 -8.93 -6.93
N ILE A 174 -7.67 -9.87 -7.11
CA ILE A 174 -7.40 -11.31 -7.13
C ILE A 174 -6.45 -11.64 -8.29
N SER A 175 -6.73 -11.11 -9.49
CA SER A 175 -5.86 -11.29 -10.66
C SER A 175 -4.50 -10.62 -10.47
N VAL A 176 -4.45 -9.51 -9.73
CA VAL A 176 -3.20 -8.81 -9.40
C VAL A 176 -2.28 -9.69 -8.55
N VAL A 177 -2.82 -10.34 -7.51
CA VAL A 177 -2.05 -11.25 -6.65
C VAL A 177 -1.52 -12.46 -7.44
N SER A 178 -2.32 -13.01 -8.34
CA SER A 178 -1.88 -14.11 -9.22
C SER A 178 -0.71 -13.68 -10.11
N GLN A 179 -0.80 -12.51 -10.74
CA GLN A 179 0.27 -11.98 -11.59
C GLN A 179 1.54 -11.63 -10.79
N ILE A 180 1.41 -11.12 -9.56
CA ILE A 180 2.57 -10.90 -8.66
C ILE A 180 3.27 -12.23 -8.38
N LYS A 181 2.52 -13.29 -8.10
CA LYS A 181 3.06 -14.64 -7.90
C LYS A 181 3.84 -15.11 -9.13
N ASP A 182 3.35 -14.84 -10.32
CA ASP A 182 3.99 -15.20 -11.60
C ASP A 182 5.22 -14.31 -11.92
N GLY A 183 5.43 -13.25 -11.14
CA GLY A 183 6.60 -12.38 -11.24
C GLY A 183 6.40 -11.08 -11.97
N ASP A 184 5.15 -10.74 -12.32
CA ASP A 184 4.81 -9.45 -12.93
C ASP A 184 4.93 -8.31 -11.90
N ASN A 185 5.16 -7.09 -12.39
CA ASN A 185 5.42 -5.91 -11.57
C ASN A 185 4.11 -5.11 -11.31
N PRO A 186 3.66 -4.98 -10.04
CA PRO A 186 2.45 -4.23 -9.70
C PRO A 186 2.64 -2.71 -9.60
N VAL A 187 3.86 -2.20 -9.72
CA VAL A 187 4.19 -0.83 -9.32
C VAL A 187 3.47 0.22 -10.14
N SER A 188 3.34 0.04 -11.45
CA SER A 188 2.59 0.98 -12.31
C SER A 188 1.12 1.11 -11.89
N LEU A 189 0.48 0.00 -11.50
CA LEU A 189 -0.89 0.00 -10.98
C LEU A 189 -0.97 0.70 -9.61
N ILE A 190 -0.01 0.42 -8.72
CA ILE A 190 0.05 1.03 -7.39
C ILE A 190 0.24 2.54 -7.50
N LEU A 191 1.17 2.97 -8.37
CA LEU A 191 1.44 4.38 -8.62
C LEU A 191 0.20 5.07 -9.20
N ALA A 192 -0.37 4.53 -10.28
CA ALA A 192 -1.57 5.10 -10.89
C ALA A 192 -2.72 5.25 -9.89
N LYS A 193 -2.97 4.21 -9.07
CA LYS A 193 -4.02 4.27 -8.05
C LYS A 193 -3.70 5.29 -6.95
N THR A 194 -2.43 5.49 -6.62
CA THR A 194 -2.00 6.48 -5.64
C THR A 194 -2.21 7.91 -6.14
N LEU A 195 -1.89 8.18 -7.42
CA LEU A 195 -2.14 9.48 -8.05
C LEU A 195 -3.65 9.78 -8.15
N LEU A 196 -4.44 8.82 -8.62
CA LEU A 196 -5.92 8.94 -8.62
C LEU A 196 -6.49 9.17 -7.22
N GLY A 197 -5.86 8.61 -6.19
CA GLY A 197 -6.24 8.83 -4.79
C GLY A 197 -5.96 10.26 -4.33
N LEU A 198 -4.85 10.85 -4.77
CA LEU A 198 -4.52 12.26 -4.51
C LEU A 198 -5.52 13.20 -5.20
N ASP A 199 -5.82 12.96 -6.48
CA ASP A 199 -6.83 13.72 -7.22
C ASP A 199 -8.21 13.66 -6.57
N ALA A 200 -8.62 12.46 -6.14
CA ALA A 200 -9.90 12.26 -5.49
C ALA A 200 -10.02 13.04 -4.16
N ILE A 201 -8.94 13.12 -3.38
CA ILE A 201 -8.92 13.93 -2.16
C ILE A 201 -8.93 15.42 -2.49
N PHE A 202 -8.16 15.84 -3.47
CA PHE A 202 -8.09 17.25 -3.88
C PHE A 202 -9.46 17.77 -4.35
N HIS A 203 -10.16 17.00 -5.18
CA HIS A 203 -11.46 17.40 -5.74
C HIS A 203 -12.67 17.04 -4.87
N GLY A 204 -12.55 16.06 -3.99
CA GLY A 204 -13.74 15.39 -3.43
C GLY A 204 -14.19 15.85 -2.07
N GLY A 205 -13.50 16.76 -1.42
CA GLY A 205 -13.92 17.20 -0.08
C GLY A 205 -13.93 16.11 0.99
N GLU A 206 -14.51 16.42 2.11
CA GLU A 206 -14.33 15.91 3.47
C GLU A 206 -14.59 14.40 3.73
N THR A 207 -15.07 13.62 2.78
CA THR A 207 -15.60 12.27 3.06
C THR A 207 -14.87 11.13 2.35
N GLN A 208 -13.82 11.38 1.59
CA GLN A 208 -13.18 10.34 0.81
C GLN A 208 -11.92 9.79 1.50
N ASN A 209 -11.93 8.48 1.79
CA ASN A 209 -10.71 7.78 2.18
C ASN A 209 -9.71 7.77 1.03
N PHE A 210 -8.43 7.88 1.34
CA PHE A 210 -7.36 7.82 0.36
C PHE A 210 -7.37 6.48 -0.38
N LEU A 211 -7.31 6.55 -1.69
CA LEU A 211 -7.12 5.39 -2.57
C LEU A 211 -5.63 5.24 -2.89
N GLY A 212 -5.15 4.01 -2.95
CA GLY A 212 -3.74 3.75 -3.28
C GLY A 212 -2.84 3.55 -2.06
N SER A 213 -1.52 3.57 -2.27
CA SER A 213 -0.55 3.26 -1.23
C SER A 213 -0.08 4.50 -0.48
N SER A 214 -0.82 4.87 0.58
CA SER A 214 -0.43 5.96 1.48
C SER A 214 0.96 5.73 2.10
N LEU A 215 1.30 4.47 2.36
CA LEU A 215 2.59 4.11 2.95
C LEU A 215 3.74 4.33 1.96
N THR A 216 3.63 3.86 0.72
CA THR A 216 4.66 4.06 -0.30
C THR A 216 4.83 5.55 -0.61
N LEU A 217 3.73 6.28 -0.71
CA LEU A 217 3.73 7.73 -0.90
C LEU A 217 4.47 8.45 0.25
N GLN A 218 4.17 8.09 1.50
CA GLN A 218 4.84 8.66 2.67
C GLN A 218 6.35 8.43 2.62
N ILE A 219 6.78 7.21 2.33
CA ILE A 219 8.20 6.84 2.27
C ILE A 219 8.91 7.64 1.20
N TRP A 220 8.35 7.64 -0.01
CA TRP A 220 8.89 8.38 -1.14
C TRP A 220 9.08 9.86 -0.82
N LEU A 221 8.04 10.53 -0.29
CA LEU A 221 8.12 11.94 0.09
C LEU A 221 9.14 12.20 1.20
N MET A 222 9.19 11.36 2.22
CA MET A 222 10.14 11.54 3.32
C MET A 222 11.59 11.39 2.86
N GLU A 223 11.86 10.51 1.90
CA GLU A 223 13.20 10.38 1.31
C GLU A 223 13.54 11.60 0.43
N ARG A 224 12.66 11.98 -0.48
CA ARG A 224 12.85 13.14 -1.37
C ARG A 224 13.01 14.44 -0.61
N LEU A 225 12.30 14.64 0.48
CA LEU A 225 12.36 15.84 1.30
C LEU A 225 13.47 15.80 2.37
N ASP A 226 14.39 14.84 2.29
CA ASP A 226 15.50 14.62 3.25
C ASP A 226 15.05 14.62 4.72
N MET A 227 13.93 13.96 4.98
CA MET A 227 13.33 13.94 6.31
C MET A 227 13.76 12.74 7.16
N ILE A 228 14.48 11.79 6.56
CA ILE A 228 14.92 10.55 7.19
C ILE A 228 16.44 10.59 7.37
N ALA A 229 16.94 10.11 8.50
CA ALA A 229 18.37 9.99 8.74
C ALA A 229 18.98 8.99 7.76
N LYS A 230 19.96 9.40 6.95
CA LYS A 230 20.69 8.51 6.05
C LYS A 230 21.45 7.46 6.86
N THR A 231 21.23 6.19 6.58
CA THR A 231 22.11 5.12 7.05
C THR A 231 23.25 4.94 6.06
N THR A 232 24.43 4.64 6.55
CA THR A 232 25.68 4.57 5.78
C THR A 232 25.80 3.42 4.78
N THR A 233 24.78 2.57 4.68
CA THR A 233 24.77 1.42 3.77
C THR A 233 23.82 1.67 2.62
N GLY A 234 24.38 1.88 1.44
CA GLY A 234 23.70 2.33 0.22
C GLY A 234 22.75 1.35 -0.48
N ASN A 235 22.14 0.40 0.21
CA ASN A 235 21.14 -0.47 -0.39
C ASN A 235 19.72 0.04 -0.08
N TYR A 236 19.05 0.52 -1.10
CA TYR A 236 17.63 0.87 -1.05
C TYR A 236 16.79 -0.40 -1.11
N GLY A 237 15.86 -0.53 -0.20
CA GLY A 237 14.91 -1.62 -0.16
C GLY A 237 14.06 -1.55 1.11
N PRO A 238 12.90 -2.22 1.12
CA PRO A 238 11.94 -2.15 2.23
C PRO A 238 12.53 -2.48 3.60
N SER A 239 13.47 -3.45 3.66
CA SER A 239 14.16 -3.83 4.91
C SER A 239 15.06 -2.73 5.46
N ASN A 240 15.64 -1.91 4.59
CA ASN A 240 16.52 -0.81 4.99
C ASN A 240 15.73 0.42 5.46
N PHE A 241 14.49 0.58 4.97
CA PHE A 241 13.65 1.68 5.40
C PHE A 241 13.26 1.59 6.89
N LEU A 242 13.06 0.39 7.41
CA LEU A 242 12.75 0.18 8.83
C LEU A 242 13.86 0.67 9.76
N SER A 243 15.12 0.54 9.34
CA SER A 243 16.27 1.06 10.10
C SER A 243 16.40 2.58 10.02
N ARG A 244 15.74 3.22 9.06
CA ARG A 244 15.74 4.67 8.82
C ARG A 244 14.54 5.39 9.46
N SER A 245 13.82 4.77 10.38
CA SER A 245 12.58 5.30 10.96
C SER A 245 12.76 6.56 11.83
N VAL A 246 13.98 7.08 11.97
CA VAL A 246 14.24 8.32 12.71
C VAL A 246 13.99 9.52 11.83
N ILE A 247 12.82 10.13 12.01
CA ILE A 247 12.46 11.37 11.32
C ILE A 247 13.23 12.54 11.97
N LYS A 248 13.91 13.31 11.14
CA LYS A 248 14.73 14.47 11.57
C LYS A 248 13.90 15.65 12.11
N THR A 249 12.60 15.67 11.87
CA THR A 249 11.73 16.82 12.21
C THR A 249 10.91 16.55 13.47
N LYS A 250 10.60 17.62 14.20
CA LYS A 250 9.77 17.60 15.41
C LYS A 250 8.29 17.91 15.15
N CYS A 251 7.87 18.00 13.88
CA CYS A 251 6.48 18.28 13.53
C CYS A 251 5.54 17.22 14.11
N LYS A 252 4.44 17.65 14.73
CA LYS A 252 3.46 16.79 15.38
C LYS A 252 2.07 16.94 14.79
N THR A 253 1.69 18.14 14.40
CA THR A 253 0.39 18.48 13.86
C THR A 253 0.44 18.71 12.36
N GLU A 254 -0.70 18.64 11.68
CA GLU A 254 -0.82 18.99 10.27
C GLU A 254 -0.32 20.41 9.99
N SER A 255 -0.62 21.38 10.86
CA SER A 255 -0.16 22.76 10.72
C SER A 255 1.36 22.89 10.80
N ASP A 256 2.01 22.10 11.68
CA ASP A 256 3.48 22.09 11.75
C ASP A 256 4.08 21.54 10.46
N TRP A 257 3.46 20.49 9.90
CA TRP A 257 3.89 19.89 8.64
C TRP A 257 3.72 20.86 7.46
N VAL A 258 2.59 21.57 7.37
CA VAL A 258 2.37 22.56 6.31
C VAL A 258 3.46 23.64 6.36
N LYS A 259 3.74 24.21 7.53
CA LYS A 259 4.79 25.22 7.70
C LYS A 259 6.17 24.70 7.32
N PHE A 260 6.47 23.46 7.67
CA PHE A 260 7.73 22.81 7.33
C PHE A 260 7.87 22.57 5.82
N LEU A 261 6.81 22.11 5.17
CA LEU A 261 6.77 21.83 3.73
C LEU A 261 6.83 23.13 2.90
N ASP A 262 6.18 24.17 3.35
CA ASP A 262 6.18 25.49 2.70
C ASP A 262 7.57 26.13 2.63
N GLN A 263 8.48 25.72 3.51
CA GLN A 263 9.87 26.16 3.53
C GLN A 263 10.80 25.35 2.63
N LYS A 264 10.30 24.28 1.99
CA LYS A 264 11.11 23.43 1.13
C LYS A 264 11.45 24.12 -0.19
N SER A 265 12.69 23.94 -0.63
CA SER A 265 13.22 24.46 -1.89
C SER A 265 14.01 23.39 -2.62
N SER A 266 14.41 23.65 -3.85
CA SER A 266 15.22 22.73 -4.67
C SER A 266 16.49 22.23 -3.96
N THR A 267 17.10 23.08 -3.12
CA THR A 267 18.33 22.73 -2.36
C THR A 267 18.06 21.79 -1.19
N SER A 268 16.82 21.67 -0.75
CA SER A 268 16.40 20.79 0.35
C SER A 268 15.82 19.45 -0.13
N ILE A 269 15.84 19.20 -1.45
CA ILE A 269 15.33 17.99 -2.08
C ILE A 269 16.49 17.07 -2.43
N GLN A 270 16.34 15.79 -2.14
CA GLN A 270 17.27 14.74 -2.56
C GLN A 270 16.88 14.25 -3.95
N TRP A 271 17.71 14.57 -4.95
CA TRP A 271 17.48 14.19 -6.33
C TRP A 271 17.98 12.77 -6.64
N ASP A 272 19.02 12.32 -5.94
CA ASP A 272 19.70 11.03 -6.13
C ASP A 272 19.32 10.05 -5.01
N CYS A 273 18.02 9.73 -4.87
CA CYS A 273 17.56 8.80 -3.83
C CYS A 273 17.62 7.33 -4.25
N TYR A 274 17.61 7.02 -5.57
CA TYR A 274 17.41 5.66 -6.11
C TYR A 274 18.39 5.32 -7.21
#